data_c70731b6b0e6638dd57812ecc0ae038d
#
_entry.id   c70731b6b0e6638dd57812ecc0ae038d
#
_cell.length_a   1.000
_cell.length_b   1.000
_cell.length_c   1.000
_cell.angle_alpha   90.00
_cell.angle_beta   90.00
_cell.angle_gamma   90.00
#
_symmetry.space_group_name_H-M   'P 1'
#
loop_
_entity.id
_entity.type
_entity.pdbx_description
1 polymer ?
#
loop_
_entity_poly.entity_id
_entity_poly.type
_entity_poly.pdbx_seq_one_letter_code
_entity_poly.pdbx_strand_id
1 'polypeptide(L)'
;MNQTIDLMKRGVKVGWVPPKIILGSVPDQISAQFGKPIDESPLYKPFKKFPESVTSQEQNRLKIEMESVMIDFVYPAFESLFIYFNESYLPSCRKSIACKDYPNGDVYYKYQIASYTTTDLTAEEIHQIGLGEVSRIRTEMKKVISMTEFNGSFDEFLTFLR
;
A
#
# COMPACT_ATOMS: atom_id res chain seq x y z
N MET A 1 1.40 6.99 18.29
CA MET A 1 0.48 7.70 17.37
C MET A 1 0.83 9.18 17.18
N ASN A 2 1.06 9.97 18.22
CA ASN A 2 1.42 11.40 18.05
C ASN A 2 2.62 11.62 17.13
N GLN A 3 3.70 10.86 17.29
CA GLN A 3 4.86 10.93 16.40
C GLN A 3 4.53 10.59 14.94
N THR A 4 3.63 9.63 14.71
CA THR A 4 3.16 9.28 13.36
C THR A 4 2.39 10.46 12.74
N ILE A 5 1.46 11.06 13.49
CA ILE A 5 0.72 12.25 13.06
C ILE A 5 1.68 13.41 12.75
N ASP A 6 2.69 13.62 13.58
CA ASP A 6 3.67 14.68 13.35
C ASP A 6 4.54 14.45 12.10
N LEU A 7 4.90 13.20 11.82
CA LEU A 7 5.57 12.83 10.55
C LEU A 7 4.67 13.07 9.35
N MET A 8 3.40 12.71 9.45
CA MET A 8 2.42 12.95 8.40
C MET A 8 2.22 14.45 8.15
N LYS A 9 2.13 15.29 9.21
CA LYS A 9 2.08 16.76 9.10
C LYS A 9 3.31 17.32 8.40
N ARG A 10 4.49 16.80 8.73
CA ARG A 10 5.73 17.18 8.04
C ARG A 10 5.71 16.81 6.58
N GLY A 11 5.24 15.60 6.24
CA GLY A 11 5.06 15.15 4.86
C GLY A 11 4.17 16.10 4.06
N VAL A 12 3.00 16.44 4.60
CA VAL A 12 2.09 17.42 4.00
C VAL A 12 2.77 18.77 3.77
N LYS A 13 3.48 19.29 4.79
CA LYS A 13 4.16 20.58 4.72
C LYS A 13 5.22 20.67 3.61
N VAL A 14 5.91 19.58 3.34
CA VAL A 14 6.99 19.54 2.33
C VAL A 14 6.56 18.90 1.01
N GLY A 15 5.29 18.54 0.84
CA GLY A 15 4.75 17.93 -0.37
C GLY A 15 5.09 16.44 -0.54
N TRP A 16 5.66 15.78 0.47
CA TRP A 16 5.93 14.34 0.48
C TRP A 16 4.71 13.57 0.97
N VAL A 17 3.71 13.47 0.10
CA VAL A 17 2.46 12.75 0.35
C VAL A 17 2.21 11.71 -0.74
N PRO A 18 1.68 10.53 -0.41
CA PRO A 18 1.38 9.48 -1.40
C PRO A 18 0.22 9.88 -2.31
N PRO A 19 0.03 9.15 -3.43
CA PRO A 19 -1.18 9.26 -4.22
C PRO A 19 -2.42 8.87 -3.41
N LYS A 20 -3.49 9.67 -3.49
CA LYS A 20 -4.74 9.42 -2.76
C LYS A 20 -5.35 8.05 -3.07
N ILE A 21 -5.21 7.59 -4.31
CA ILE A 21 -5.81 6.33 -4.79
C ILE A 21 -5.35 5.10 -4.02
N ILE A 22 -4.10 5.08 -3.52
CA ILE A 22 -3.57 3.91 -2.78
C ILE A 22 -3.99 3.90 -1.31
N LEU A 23 -4.66 4.94 -0.83
CA LEU A 23 -5.01 5.12 0.58
C LEU A 23 -6.48 4.77 0.88
N GLY A 24 -7.22 4.27 -0.10
CA GLY A 24 -8.67 4.05 0.01
C GLY A 24 -9.10 3.12 1.15
N SER A 25 -8.29 2.11 1.48
CA SER A 25 -8.59 1.15 2.56
C SER A 25 -7.98 1.53 3.92
N VAL A 26 -7.18 2.59 3.99
CA VAL A 26 -6.47 2.96 5.23
C VAL A 26 -7.42 3.42 6.34
N PRO A 27 -8.48 4.23 6.06
CA PRO A 27 -9.46 4.60 7.08
C PRO A 27 -10.07 3.37 7.78
N ASP A 28 -10.48 2.36 7.01
CA ASP A 28 -11.08 1.14 7.57
C ASP A 28 -10.07 0.36 8.42
N GLN A 29 -8.80 0.31 8.02
CA GLN A 29 -7.75 -0.34 8.78
C GLN A 29 -7.49 0.37 10.13
N ILE A 30 -7.54 1.70 10.15
CA ILE A 30 -7.37 2.47 11.38
C ILE A 30 -8.60 2.29 12.28
N SER A 31 -9.81 2.45 11.76
CA SER A 31 -11.05 2.33 12.53
C SER A 31 -11.24 0.93 13.13
N ALA A 32 -10.77 -0.12 12.45
CA ALA A 32 -10.80 -1.48 12.95
C ALA A 32 -9.98 -1.69 14.25
N GLN A 33 -9.12 -0.75 14.62
CA GLN A 33 -8.29 -0.86 15.83
C GLN A 33 -9.02 -0.37 17.10
N PHE A 34 -10.08 0.44 16.97
CA PHE A 34 -10.82 1.00 18.12
C PHE A 34 -12.35 0.84 18.01
N GLY A 35 -12.86 0.37 16.88
CA GLY A 35 -14.29 0.21 16.63
C GLY A 35 -14.87 -1.15 17.05
N LYS A 36 -14.10 -2.01 17.73
CA LYS A 36 -14.52 -3.37 18.14
C LYS A 36 -14.42 -3.56 19.65
N PRO A 37 -15.15 -4.55 20.22
CA PRO A 37 -14.93 -5.00 21.59
C PRO A 37 -13.47 -5.34 21.86
N ILE A 38 -12.99 -5.07 23.08
CA ILE A 38 -11.57 -5.24 23.44
C ILE A 38 -11.11 -6.67 23.25
N ASP A 39 -11.95 -7.63 23.61
CA ASP A 39 -11.65 -9.07 23.50
C ASP A 39 -11.54 -9.57 22.05
N GLU A 40 -12.07 -8.82 21.08
CA GLU A 40 -11.91 -9.05 19.64
C GLU A 40 -10.63 -8.38 19.06
N SER A 41 -10.00 -7.48 19.82
CA SER A 41 -8.78 -6.81 19.38
C SER A 41 -7.62 -7.80 19.24
N PRO A 42 -6.84 -7.72 18.14
CA PRO A 42 -5.58 -8.49 18.02
C PRO A 42 -4.60 -8.23 19.17
N LEU A 43 -4.63 -7.03 19.76
CA LEU A 43 -3.78 -6.65 20.90
C LEU A 43 -4.19 -7.37 22.19
N TYR A 44 -5.43 -7.82 22.32
CA TYR A 44 -5.92 -8.58 23.47
C TYR A 44 -5.60 -10.08 23.37
N LYS A 45 -5.20 -10.56 22.19
CA LYS A 45 -4.95 -11.99 21.93
C LYS A 45 -4.01 -12.66 22.98
N PRO A 46 -2.90 -12.05 23.43
CA PRO A 46 -2.02 -12.63 24.46
C PRO A 46 -2.72 -12.85 25.81
N PHE A 47 -3.78 -12.11 26.11
CA PHE A 47 -4.52 -12.14 27.36
C PHE A 47 -5.67 -13.19 27.37
N LYS A 48 -5.89 -13.89 26.24
CA LYS A 48 -6.88 -14.99 26.15
C LYS A 48 -6.35 -16.31 26.72
N LYS A 49 -5.01 -16.51 26.69
CA LYS A 49 -4.37 -17.73 27.16
C LYS A 49 -3.04 -17.40 27.84
N PHE A 50 -2.95 -17.75 29.10
CA PHE A 50 -1.72 -17.57 29.90
C PHE A 50 -0.99 -18.90 30.08
N PRO A 51 0.35 -18.88 30.28
CA PRO A 51 1.11 -20.04 30.74
C PRO A 51 0.64 -20.51 32.14
N GLU A 52 0.83 -21.79 32.44
CA GLU A 52 0.46 -22.37 33.74
C GLU A 52 1.18 -21.73 34.93
N SER A 53 2.35 -21.13 34.68
CA SER A 53 3.13 -20.40 35.70
C SER A 53 2.49 -19.10 36.18
N VAL A 54 1.46 -18.59 35.48
CA VAL A 54 0.77 -17.34 35.86
C VAL A 54 -0.47 -17.67 36.66
N THR A 55 -0.52 -17.24 37.92
CA THR A 55 -1.65 -17.49 38.81
C THR A 55 -2.94 -16.83 38.31
N SER A 56 -4.10 -17.37 38.67
CA SER A 56 -5.41 -16.80 38.28
C SER A 56 -5.59 -15.35 38.77
N GLN A 57 -5.03 -15.02 39.94
CA GLN A 57 -5.05 -13.64 40.46
C GLN A 57 -4.26 -12.70 39.52
N GLU A 58 -3.08 -13.10 39.11
CA GLU A 58 -2.23 -12.31 38.23
C GLU A 58 -2.83 -12.20 36.82
N GLN A 59 -3.44 -13.29 36.30
CA GLN A 59 -4.17 -13.25 35.03
C GLN A 59 -5.29 -12.20 35.06
N ASN A 60 -6.07 -12.17 36.14
CA ASN A 60 -7.16 -11.19 36.29
C ASN A 60 -6.61 -9.76 36.37
N ARG A 61 -5.55 -9.55 37.15
CA ARG A 61 -4.89 -8.24 37.24
C ARG A 61 -4.43 -7.74 35.87
N LEU A 62 -3.74 -8.58 35.10
CA LEU A 62 -3.23 -8.25 33.77
C LEU A 62 -4.34 -7.95 32.77
N LYS A 63 -5.47 -8.68 32.82
CA LYS A 63 -6.64 -8.40 31.97
C LYS A 63 -7.23 -7.02 32.27
N ILE A 64 -7.46 -6.71 33.54
CA ILE A 64 -8.01 -5.43 33.97
C ILE A 64 -7.07 -4.28 33.53
N GLU A 65 -5.77 -4.43 33.75
CA GLU A 65 -4.79 -3.42 33.32
C GLU A 65 -4.78 -3.26 31.78
N MET A 66 -4.82 -4.35 31.04
CA MET A 66 -4.90 -4.29 29.58
C MET A 66 -6.17 -3.58 29.10
N GLU A 67 -7.32 -3.87 29.69
CA GLU A 67 -8.58 -3.21 29.35
C GLU A 67 -8.52 -1.71 29.62
N SER A 68 -7.98 -1.29 30.79
CA SER A 68 -7.77 0.12 31.10
C SER A 68 -6.84 0.79 30.08
N VAL A 69 -5.70 0.18 29.77
CA VAL A 69 -4.76 0.71 28.77
C VAL A 69 -5.41 0.85 27.38
N MET A 70 -6.23 -0.13 27.00
CA MET A 70 -6.95 -0.07 25.71
C MET A 70 -7.92 1.12 25.67
N ILE A 71 -8.72 1.31 26.73
CA ILE A 71 -9.72 2.38 26.79
C ILE A 71 -9.07 3.75 26.93
N ASP A 72 -8.08 3.87 27.84
CA ASP A 72 -7.55 5.18 28.24
C ASP A 72 -6.49 5.72 27.26
N PHE A 73 -5.80 4.83 26.53
CA PHE A 73 -4.65 5.23 25.70
C PHE A 73 -4.72 4.72 24.26
N VAL A 74 -5.01 3.43 24.04
CA VAL A 74 -4.90 2.84 22.72
C VAL A 74 -6.01 3.33 21.79
N TYR A 75 -7.26 3.21 22.23
CA TYR A 75 -8.41 3.62 21.42
C TYR A 75 -8.41 5.13 21.13
N PRO A 76 -8.19 6.03 22.10
CA PRO A 76 -8.09 7.47 21.82
C PRO A 76 -6.93 7.83 20.89
N ALA A 77 -5.83 7.08 20.96
CA ALA A 77 -4.70 7.30 20.06
C ALA A 77 -5.01 6.92 18.61
N PHE A 78 -5.69 5.80 18.37
CA PHE A 78 -6.14 5.40 17.03
C PHE A 78 -7.26 6.31 16.52
N GLU A 79 -8.19 6.73 17.37
CA GLU A 79 -9.24 7.68 17.02
C GLU A 79 -8.66 9.02 16.59
N SER A 80 -7.67 9.54 17.32
CA SER A 80 -6.95 10.76 16.95
C SER A 80 -6.25 10.63 15.60
N LEU A 81 -5.64 9.46 15.32
CA LEU A 81 -5.04 9.17 14.01
C LEU A 81 -6.11 9.12 12.92
N PHE A 82 -7.23 8.47 13.16
CA PHE A 82 -8.35 8.35 12.23
C PHE A 82 -8.91 9.73 11.82
N ILE A 83 -9.18 10.57 12.82
CA ILE A 83 -9.68 11.94 12.60
C ILE A 83 -8.68 12.74 11.75
N TYR A 84 -7.41 12.78 12.17
CA TYR A 84 -6.38 13.50 11.43
C TYR A 84 -6.20 12.96 10.01
N PHE A 85 -6.22 11.64 9.85
CA PHE A 85 -6.07 11.00 8.54
C PHE A 85 -7.19 11.42 7.58
N ASN A 86 -8.44 11.34 8.02
CA ASN A 86 -9.59 11.63 7.15
C ASN A 86 -9.80 13.12 6.90
N GLU A 87 -9.64 13.95 7.92
CA GLU A 87 -9.98 15.37 7.83
C GLU A 87 -8.86 16.24 7.27
N SER A 88 -7.61 15.81 7.43
CA SER A 88 -6.45 16.63 7.06
C SER A 88 -5.50 15.95 6.08
N TYR A 89 -5.08 14.71 6.37
CA TYR A 89 -4.04 14.05 5.58
C TYR A 89 -4.53 13.59 4.21
N LEU A 90 -5.61 12.80 4.18
CA LEU A 90 -6.17 12.26 2.94
C LEU A 90 -6.62 13.35 1.94
N PRO A 91 -7.24 14.46 2.37
CA PRO A 91 -7.51 15.59 1.48
C PRO A 91 -6.24 16.25 0.91
N SER A 92 -5.15 16.25 1.69
CA SER A 92 -3.86 16.83 1.29
C SER A 92 -3.02 15.92 0.38
N CYS A 93 -3.42 14.65 0.22
CA CYS A 93 -2.72 13.70 -0.63
C CYS A 93 -2.92 14.02 -2.11
N ARG A 94 -1.87 13.77 -2.91
CA ARG A 94 -1.87 14.09 -4.33
C ARG A 94 -2.81 13.19 -5.14
N LYS A 95 -3.37 13.75 -6.21
CA LYS A 95 -4.22 13.00 -7.16
C LYS A 95 -3.40 12.21 -8.18
N SER A 96 -2.22 12.73 -8.54
CA SER A 96 -1.32 12.09 -9.49
C SER A 96 -0.65 10.85 -8.90
N ILE A 97 -0.51 9.81 -9.71
CA ILE A 97 0.25 8.59 -9.38
C ILE A 97 1.72 8.68 -9.80
N ALA A 98 2.09 9.68 -10.60
CA ALA A 98 3.41 9.77 -11.19
C ALA A 98 4.49 10.07 -10.15
N CYS A 99 5.58 9.31 -10.18
CA CYS A 99 6.72 9.49 -9.28
C CYS A 99 7.36 10.89 -9.44
N LYS A 100 7.38 11.42 -10.67
CA LYS A 100 7.93 12.74 -10.97
C LYS A 100 7.25 13.90 -10.21
N ASP A 101 6.04 13.69 -9.71
CA ASP A 101 5.28 14.74 -9.02
C ASP A 101 5.60 14.83 -7.51
N TYR A 102 6.54 14.01 -7.01
CA TYR A 102 7.15 14.24 -5.72
C TYR A 102 8.18 15.38 -5.78
N PRO A 103 8.48 16.05 -4.68
CA PRO A 103 9.63 16.96 -4.62
C PRO A 103 10.90 16.23 -5.10
N ASN A 104 11.57 16.79 -6.13
CA ASN A 104 12.71 16.15 -6.85
C ASN A 104 12.39 14.76 -7.45
N GLY A 105 11.11 14.48 -7.75
CA GLY A 105 10.67 13.18 -8.21
C GLY A 105 11.22 12.79 -9.57
N ASP A 106 11.47 13.73 -10.46
CA ASP A 106 12.13 13.55 -11.76
C ASP A 106 13.58 13.09 -11.60
N VAL A 107 14.33 13.71 -10.70
CA VAL A 107 15.72 13.32 -10.37
C VAL A 107 15.75 11.92 -9.75
N TYR A 108 14.83 11.67 -8.81
CA TYR A 108 14.70 10.35 -8.18
C TYR A 108 14.32 9.29 -9.21
N TYR A 109 13.38 9.57 -10.11
CA TYR A 109 12.96 8.62 -11.14
C TYR A 109 14.09 8.28 -12.11
N LYS A 110 14.86 9.30 -12.53
CA LYS A 110 16.06 9.10 -13.35
C LYS A 110 17.10 8.21 -12.65
N TYR A 111 17.35 8.45 -11.36
CA TYR A 111 18.23 7.60 -10.57
C TYR A 111 17.73 6.16 -10.51
N GLN A 112 16.44 5.94 -10.30
CA GLN A 112 15.86 4.61 -10.26
C GLN A 112 15.98 3.87 -11.61
N ILE A 113 15.74 4.57 -12.73
CA ILE A 113 15.96 4.00 -14.06
C ILE A 113 17.40 3.49 -14.19
N ALA A 114 18.39 4.34 -13.95
CA ALA A 114 19.80 3.96 -14.06
C ALA A 114 20.14 2.77 -13.12
N SER A 115 19.62 2.78 -11.90
CA SER A 115 19.86 1.73 -10.90
C SER A 115 19.27 0.36 -11.32
N TYR A 116 18.04 0.35 -11.84
CA TYR A 116 17.35 -0.89 -12.20
C TYR A 116 17.74 -1.42 -13.57
N THR A 117 17.99 -0.54 -14.53
CA THR A 117 18.33 -0.95 -15.90
C THR A 117 19.82 -1.10 -16.12
N THR A 118 20.66 -0.53 -15.24
CA THR A 118 22.11 -0.44 -15.39
C THR A 118 22.56 0.21 -16.71
N THR A 119 21.72 1.12 -17.23
CA THR A 119 21.96 1.85 -18.48
C THR A 119 21.84 3.36 -18.26
N ASP A 120 22.33 4.15 -19.21
CA ASP A 120 22.17 5.61 -19.23
C ASP A 120 20.95 6.07 -20.05
N LEU A 121 20.05 5.13 -20.42
CA LEU A 121 18.86 5.42 -21.18
C LEU A 121 17.88 6.27 -20.39
N THR A 122 17.22 7.18 -21.09
CA THR A 122 16.12 7.99 -20.53
C THR A 122 14.83 7.16 -20.46
N ALA A 123 13.87 7.62 -19.66
CA ALA A 123 12.54 7.03 -19.59
C ALA A 123 11.86 6.94 -20.97
N GLU A 124 12.03 7.99 -21.79
CA GLU A 124 11.45 8.06 -23.14
C GLU A 124 12.11 7.03 -24.09
N GLU A 125 13.42 6.93 -24.07
CA GLU A 125 14.12 5.94 -24.90
C GLU A 125 13.72 4.52 -24.55
N ILE A 126 13.61 4.20 -23.24
CA ILE A 126 13.13 2.89 -22.79
C ILE A 126 11.69 2.63 -23.22
N HIS A 127 10.82 3.65 -23.15
CA HIS A 127 9.45 3.55 -23.61
C HIS A 127 9.36 3.26 -25.11
N GLN A 128 10.14 3.96 -25.92
CA GLN A 128 10.18 3.75 -27.38
C GLN A 128 10.73 2.38 -27.74
N ILE A 129 11.76 1.89 -27.05
CA ILE A 129 12.25 0.51 -27.20
C ILE A 129 11.12 -0.47 -26.89
N GLY A 130 10.39 -0.27 -25.78
CA GLY A 130 9.27 -1.12 -25.40
C GLY A 130 8.15 -1.17 -26.45
N LEU A 131 7.77 -0.01 -27.01
CA LEU A 131 6.78 0.06 -28.10
C LEU A 131 7.25 -0.69 -29.35
N GLY A 132 8.54 -0.54 -29.70
CA GLY A 132 9.16 -1.25 -30.81
C GLY A 132 9.12 -2.77 -30.62
N GLU A 133 9.51 -3.25 -29.44
CA GLU A 133 9.51 -4.67 -29.12
C GLU A 133 8.09 -5.27 -29.08
N VAL A 134 7.10 -4.57 -28.53
CA VAL A 134 5.71 -5.01 -28.57
C VAL A 134 5.22 -5.18 -30.02
N SER A 135 5.56 -4.23 -30.91
CA SER A 135 5.22 -4.31 -32.34
C SER A 135 5.90 -5.49 -33.02
N ARG A 136 7.20 -5.67 -32.77
CA ARG A 136 8.01 -6.78 -33.30
C ARG A 136 7.42 -8.14 -32.85
N ILE A 137 7.20 -8.30 -31.56
CA ILE A 137 6.66 -9.54 -30.97
C ILE A 137 5.28 -9.85 -31.55
N ARG A 138 4.38 -8.86 -31.63
CA ARG A 138 3.05 -9.06 -32.23
C ARG A 138 3.13 -9.52 -33.69
N THR A 139 4.07 -8.98 -34.44
CA THR A 139 4.28 -9.38 -35.83
C THR A 139 4.75 -10.82 -35.93
N GLU A 140 5.69 -11.22 -35.07
CA GLU A 140 6.18 -12.59 -35.02
C GLU A 140 5.10 -13.58 -34.55
N MET A 141 4.32 -13.21 -33.53
CA MET A 141 3.20 -14.04 -33.07
C MET A 141 2.18 -14.28 -34.20
N LYS A 142 1.84 -13.24 -34.98
CA LYS A 142 0.94 -13.40 -36.14
C LYS A 142 1.52 -14.35 -37.19
N LYS A 143 2.84 -14.31 -37.44
CA LYS A 143 3.51 -15.28 -38.34
C LYS A 143 3.38 -16.70 -37.84
N VAL A 144 3.63 -16.91 -36.52
CA VAL A 144 3.51 -18.25 -35.94
C VAL A 144 2.07 -18.75 -36.01
N ILE A 145 1.09 -17.91 -35.71
CA ILE A 145 -0.34 -18.27 -35.80
C ILE A 145 -0.71 -18.63 -37.23
N SER A 146 -0.19 -17.91 -38.24
CA SER A 146 -0.46 -18.24 -39.66
C SER A 146 0.15 -19.57 -40.12
N MET A 147 1.09 -20.12 -39.36
CA MET A 147 1.65 -21.45 -39.60
C MET A 147 0.82 -22.58 -38.99
N THR A 148 -0.15 -22.21 -38.14
CA THR A 148 -1.15 -23.15 -37.61
C THR A 148 -2.37 -23.14 -38.53
N GLU A 149 -3.17 -24.18 -38.47
CA GLU A 149 -4.41 -24.26 -39.27
C GLU A 149 -5.56 -23.44 -38.62
N PHE A 150 -5.27 -22.60 -37.60
CA PHE A 150 -6.26 -21.81 -36.91
C PHE A 150 -6.73 -20.62 -37.76
N ASN A 151 -8.05 -20.58 -38.00
CA ASN A 151 -8.72 -19.50 -38.71
C ASN A 151 -9.48 -18.63 -37.72
N GLY A 152 -8.89 -17.52 -37.30
CA GLY A 152 -9.50 -16.57 -36.36
C GLY A 152 -8.59 -15.39 -36.08
N SER A 153 -9.08 -14.46 -35.27
CA SER A 153 -8.31 -13.31 -34.78
C SER A 153 -7.25 -13.71 -33.76
N PHE A 154 -6.35 -12.80 -33.47
CA PHE A 154 -5.35 -12.98 -32.42
C PHE A 154 -5.98 -13.27 -31.03
N ASP A 155 -7.04 -12.56 -30.68
CA ASP A 155 -7.72 -12.73 -29.39
C ASP A 155 -8.48 -14.06 -29.29
N GLU A 156 -9.05 -14.53 -30.41
CA GLU A 156 -9.65 -15.86 -30.51
C GLU A 156 -8.60 -16.97 -30.41
N PHE A 157 -7.40 -16.76 -30.96
CA PHE A 157 -6.29 -17.70 -30.80
C PHE A 157 -5.82 -17.80 -29.35
N LEU A 158 -5.73 -16.66 -28.64
CA LEU A 158 -5.41 -16.67 -27.21
C LEU A 158 -6.46 -17.39 -26.36
N THR A 159 -7.73 -17.31 -26.78
CA THR A 159 -8.83 -18.04 -26.13
C THR A 159 -8.74 -19.54 -26.41
N PHE A 160 -8.42 -19.92 -27.65
CA PHE A 160 -8.22 -21.31 -28.07
C PHE A 160 -7.09 -22.01 -27.30
N LEU A 161 -6.03 -21.28 -26.89
CA LEU A 161 -4.90 -21.81 -26.14
C LEU A 161 -5.17 -22.05 -24.64
N ARG A 162 -6.30 -21.57 -24.09
CA ARG A 162 -6.68 -21.71 -22.66
C ARG A 162 -7.63 -22.85 -22.43
#